data_13eca65dd736a2e2fa96aa3a6a7c5ada
#
_entry.id   13eca65dd736a2e2fa96aa3a6a7c5ada
#
_cell.length_a   1.000
_cell.length_b   1.000
_cell.length_c   1.000
_cell.angle_alpha   90.00
_cell.angle_beta   90.00
_cell.angle_gamma   90.00
#
_symmetry.space_group_name_H-M   'P 1'
#
loop_
_entity.id
_entity.type
_entity.pdbx_description
1 polymer ?
#
loop_
_entity_poly.entity_id
_entity_poly.type
_entity_poly.pdbx_seq_one_letter_code
_entity_poly.pdbx_strand_id
1 'polypeptide(L)'
;MPITDQYASFTPGLTGPVIGGFDVTPDDGADLSVLPRALMVAGGGDVAVVLKDGSGLTLPGLAAGVIYPVRAARILATGTTATGIKGLY
;
A
#
# COMPACT_ATOMS: atom_id res chain seq x y z
N MET A 1 -10.17 -0.34 25.42
CA MET A 1 -10.29 1.10 25.67
C MET A 1 -9.93 1.86 24.40
N PRO A 2 -10.79 2.75 23.95
CA PRO A 2 -10.47 3.52 22.75
C PRO A 2 -9.32 4.48 23.01
N ILE A 3 -8.47 4.61 22.00
CA ILE A 3 -7.37 5.58 22.02
C ILE A 3 -7.93 6.92 21.54
N THR A 4 -7.62 7.99 22.25
CA THR A 4 -7.99 9.32 21.83
C THR A 4 -7.08 9.76 20.68
N ASP A 5 -7.68 10.05 19.53
CA ASP A 5 -6.95 10.53 18.37
C ASP A 5 -6.95 12.05 18.34
N GLN A 6 -5.81 12.65 18.63
CA GLN A 6 -5.65 14.10 18.63
C GLN A 6 -5.77 14.70 17.22
N TYR A 7 -5.67 13.87 16.19
CA TYR A 7 -5.72 14.31 14.79
C TYR A 7 -7.05 13.98 14.12
N ALA A 8 -8.06 13.51 14.87
CA ALA A 8 -9.32 13.07 14.29
C ALA A 8 -10.05 14.18 13.54
N SER A 9 -9.83 15.45 13.92
CA SER A 9 -10.43 16.61 13.27
C SER A 9 -9.69 17.08 12.03
N PHE A 10 -8.51 16.55 11.74
CA PHE A 10 -7.72 16.95 10.57
C PHE A 10 -8.07 16.08 9.38
N THR A 11 -8.16 16.71 8.20
CA THR A 11 -8.38 15.99 6.96
C THR A 11 -7.10 15.24 6.58
N PRO A 12 -7.16 13.91 6.34
CA PRO A 12 -6.00 13.17 5.88
C PRO A 12 -5.51 13.69 4.54
N GLY A 13 -4.21 13.86 4.41
CA GLY A 13 -3.54 14.25 3.18
C GLY A 13 -2.40 13.31 2.85
N LEU A 14 -1.77 13.48 1.68
CA LEU A 14 -0.69 12.60 1.24
C LEU A 14 0.54 12.69 2.13
N THR A 15 0.72 13.81 2.82
CA THR A 15 1.85 14.04 3.72
C THR A 15 1.47 13.88 5.18
N GLY A 16 0.20 13.64 5.48
CA GLY A 16 -0.28 13.44 6.84
C GLY A 16 0.04 12.04 7.37
N PRO A 17 -0.15 11.82 8.68
CA PRO A 17 0.05 10.50 9.26
C PRO A 17 -0.87 9.46 8.67
N VAL A 18 -0.42 8.21 8.64
CA VAL A 18 -1.24 7.05 8.30
C VAL A 18 -2.26 6.84 9.43
N ILE A 19 -3.52 6.70 9.06
CA ILE A 19 -4.60 6.49 10.03
C ILE A 19 -5.17 5.08 10.00
N GLY A 20 -4.81 4.28 9.01
CA GLY A 20 -5.29 2.91 8.91
C GLY A 20 -4.45 2.09 7.97
N GLY A 21 -4.73 0.79 7.96
CA GLY A 21 -4.04 -0.13 7.09
C GLY A 21 -4.86 -1.38 6.84
N PHE A 22 -4.48 -2.12 5.81
CA PHE A 22 -5.12 -3.37 5.46
C PHE A 22 -4.13 -4.33 4.81
N ASP A 23 -4.41 -5.62 4.93
CA ASP A 23 -3.63 -6.64 4.26
C ASP A 23 -3.99 -6.66 2.78
N VAL A 24 -2.97 -6.76 1.94
CA VAL A 24 -3.14 -6.86 0.49
C VAL A 24 -2.86 -8.29 0.05
N THR A 25 -3.84 -8.90 -0.62
CA THR A 25 -3.64 -10.14 -1.36
C THR A 25 -3.46 -9.77 -2.82
N PRO A 26 -2.29 -10.03 -3.42
CA PRO A 26 -2.07 -9.71 -4.83
C PRO A 26 -3.08 -10.44 -5.72
N ASP A 27 -3.64 -9.72 -6.69
CA ASP A 27 -4.64 -10.26 -7.61
C ASP A 27 -4.55 -9.52 -8.94
N ASP A 28 -4.32 -10.26 -10.02
CA ASP A 28 -4.17 -9.67 -11.36
C ASP A 28 -5.50 -9.09 -11.90
N GLY A 29 -6.62 -9.53 -11.36
CA GLY A 29 -7.94 -9.20 -11.90
C GLY A 29 -8.77 -8.23 -11.07
N ALA A 30 -8.31 -7.82 -9.90
CA ALA A 30 -9.13 -7.01 -8.99
C ALA A 30 -8.36 -5.84 -8.42
N ASP A 31 -9.00 -4.67 -8.42
CA ASP A 31 -8.44 -3.49 -7.76
C ASP A 31 -8.59 -3.60 -6.25
N LEU A 32 -7.76 -2.83 -5.54
CA LEU A 32 -7.87 -2.73 -4.09
C LEU A 32 -9.17 -2.01 -3.72
N SER A 33 -9.79 -2.44 -2.62
CA SER A 33 -11.03 -1.82 -2.14
C SER A 33 -10.84 -0.40 -1.63
N VAL A 34 -9.62 -0.09 -1.20
CA VAL A 34 -9.23 1.24 -0.72
C VAL A 34 -7.94 1.62 -1.43
N LEU A 35 -7.88 2.85 -1.94
CA LEU A 35 -6.66 3.38 -2.55
C LEU A 35 -5.70 3.81 -1.45
N PRO A 36 -4.59 3.07 -1.24
CA PRO A 36 -3.65 3.42 -0.18
C PRO A 36 -2.82 4.65 -0.55
N ARG A 37 -2.25 5.28 0.46
CA ARG A 37 -1.25 6.35 0.25
C ARG A 37 0.17 5.81 0.26
N ALA A 38 0.36 4.62 0.82
CA ALA A 38 1.68 4.00 0.95
C ALA A 38 1.53 2.48 0.99
N LEU A 39 2.62 1.80 0.70
CA LEU A 39 2.73 0.35 0.78
C LEU A 39 3.89 -0.02 1.69
N MET A 40 3.76 -1.17 2.34
CA MET A 40 4.82 -1.77 3.13
C MET A 40 4.80 -3.27 2.90
N VAL A 41 5.96 -3.92 2.95
CA VAL A 41 6.05 -5.38 2.81
C VAL A 41 6.70 -5.97 4.06
N ALA A 42 6.27 -7.15 4.46
CA ALA A 42 6.86 -7.88 5.57
C ALA A 42 8.05 -8.71 5.11
N GLY A 43 8.00 -9.23 3.90
CA GLY A 43 9.13 -9.93 3.26
C GLY A 43 9.54 -9.19 2.00
N GLY A 44 10.82 -8.85 1.89
CA GLY A 44 11.34 -8.06 0.78
C GLY A 44 11.22 -8.77 -0.57
N GLY A 45 11.16 -8.01 -1.63
CA GLY A 45 11.06 -8.52 -2.98
C GLY A 45 10.48 -7.48 -3.93
N ASP A 46 10.09 -7.93 -5.11
CA ASP A 46 9.50 -7.08 -6.12
C ASP A 46 7.99 -7.03 -5.94
N VAL A 47 7.39 -5.88 -6.28
CA VAL A 47 5.93 -5.71 -6.27
C VAL A 47 5.50 -5.14 -7.60
N ALA A 48 4.69 -5.90 -8.34
CA ALA A 48 4.09 -5.43 -9.58
C ALA A 48 2.77 -4.70 -9.26
N VAL A 49 2.64 -3.48 -9.73
CA VAL A 49 1.52 -2.60 -9.38
C VAL A 49 0.90 -1.96 -10.60
N VAL A 50 -0.39 -1.59 -10.48
CA VAL A 50 -1.04 -0.62 -11.35
C VAL A 50 -1.31 0.60 -10.48
N LEU A 51 -0.74 1.73 -10.88
CA LEU A 51 -0.84 2.97 -10.12
C LEU A 51 -2.21 3.63 -10.33
N LYS A 52 -2.47 4.65 -9.55
CA LYS A 52 -3.74 5.39 -9.59
C LYS A 52 -4.07 5.91 -10.99
N ASP A 53 -3.06 6.31 -11.76
CA ASP A 53 -3.25 6.83 -13.11
C ASP A 53 -3.40 5.74 -14.19
N GLY A 54 -3.36 4.46 -13.80
CA GLY A 54 -3.45 3.32 -14.69
C GLY A 54 -2.11 2.79 -15.20
N SER A 55 -1.01 3.41 -14.84
CA SER A 55 0.32 2.94 -15.24
C SER A 55 0.67 1.64 -14.52
N GLY A 56 1.10 0.63 -15.29
CA GLY A 56 1.62 -0.61 -14.74
C GLY A 56 3.13 -0.58 -14.65
N LEU A 57 3.69 -0.94 -13.50
CA LEU A 57 5.13 -1.09 -13.34
C LEU A 57 5.45 -2.05 -12.20
N THR A 58 6.70 -2.53 -12.19
CA THR A 58 7.20 -3.36 -11.11
C THR A 58 8.13 -2.52 -10.25
N LEU A 59 7.85 -2.46 -8.94
CA LEU A 59 8.72 -1.82 -7.96
C LEU A 59 9.76 -2.85 -7.53
N PRO A 60 11.04 -2.70 -7.94
CA PRO A 60 12.03 -3.74 -7.67
C PRO A 60 12.64 -3.60 -6.29
N GLY A 61 12.92 -4.75 -5.66
CA GLY A 61 13.77 -4.81 -4.49
C GLY A 61 13.27 -4.05 -3.27
N LEU A 62 11.97 -4.09 -2.98
CA LEU A 62 11.44 -3.44 -1.79
C LEU A 62 11.97 -4.10 -0.53
N ALA A 63 12.35 -3.30 0.46
CA ALA A 63 12.86 -3.78 1.74
C ALA A 63 11.73 -3.98 2.74
N ALA A 64 11.82 -5.02 3.56
CA ALA A 64 10.86 -5.30 4.61
C ALA A 64 10.84 -4.16 5.64
N GLY A 65 9.63 -3.79 6.07
CA GLY A 65 9.44 -2.79 7.12
C GLY A 65 9.63 -1.34 6.70
N VAL A 66 9.85 -1.07 5.41
CA VAL A 66 9.99 0.29 4.90
C VAL A 66 8.67 0.73 4.28
N ILE A 67 8.27 1.97 4.55
CA ILE A 67 7.05 2.56 3.99
C ILE A 67 7.40 3.23 2.66
N TYR A 68 6.70 2.81 1.60
CA TYR A 68 6.87 3.35 0.26
C TYR A 68 5.65 4.19 -0.12
N PRO A 69 5.81 5.50 -0.38
CA PRO A 69 4.68 6.39 -0.68
C PRO A 69 4.19 6.21 -2.12
N VAL A 70 3.47 5.13 -2.36
CA VAL A 70 2.95 4.75 -3.67
C VAL A 70 1.45 4.58 -3.59
N ARG A 71 0.71 5.20 -4.50
CA ARG A 71 -0.75 5.07 -4.58
C ARG A 71 -1.08 4.05 -5.66
N ALA A 72 -1.15 2.78 -5.25
CA ALA A 72 -1.43 1.66 -6.14
C ALA A 72 -2.92 1.34 -6.14
N ALA A 73 -3.53 1.30 -7.32
CA ALA A 73 -4.91 0.88 -7.48
C ALA A 73 -5.03 -0.65 -7.45
N ARG A 74 -3.99 -1.35 -7.87
CA ARG A 74 -3.96 -2.82 -7.93
C ARG A 74 -2.56 -3.32 -7.63
N ILE A 75 -2.47 -4.41 -6.89
CA ILE A 75 -1.23 -5.15 -6.69
C ILE A 75 -1.37 -6.46 -7.47
N LEU A 76 -0.52 -6.64 -8.47
CA LEU A 76 -0.59 -7.82 -9.32
C LEU A 76 0.05 -9.03 -8.64
N ALA A 77 -0.55 -10.20 -8.81
CA ALA A 77 0.04 -11.45 -8.35
C ALA A 77 1.23 -11.84 -9.24
N THR A 78 1.09 -11.67 -10.55
CA THR A 78 2.16 -11.96 -11.51
C THR A 78 3.25 -10.91 -11.41
N GLY A 79 4.48 -11.35 -11.14
CA GLY A 79 5.63 -10.45 -11.02
C GLY A 79 5.89 -9.95 -9.60
N THR A 80 5.00 -10.22 -8.65
CA THR A 80 5.20 -9.86 -7.24
C THR A 80 5.86 -11.02 -6.52
N THR A 81 7.02 -10.77 -5.91
CA THR A 81 7.75 -11.75 -5.11
C THR A 81 7.80 -11.37 -3.63
N ALA A 82 7.51 -10.13 -3.29
CA ALA A 82 7.40 -9.68 -1.91
C ALA A 82 6.22 -10.35 -1.20
N THR A 83 6.31 -10.50 0.11
CA THR A 83 5.29 -11.14 0.94
C THR A 83 4.81 -10.19 2.03
N GLY A 84 3.60 -10.46 2.55
CA GLY A 84 3.05 -9.68 3.65
C GLY A 84 2.83 -8.21 3.27
N ILE A 85 2.24 -7.95 2.11
CA ILE A 85 2.04 -6.59 1.61
C ILE A 85 0.92 -5.94 2.40
N LYS A 86 1.17 -4.71 2.87
CA LYS A 86 0.21 -3.90 3.60
C LYS A 86 -0.07 -2.63 2.83
N GLY A 87 -1.34 -2.26 2.72
CA GLY A 87 -1.74 -0.95 2.23
C GLY A 87 -1.99 -0.01 3.41
N LEU A 88 -1.48 1.19 3.34
CA LEU A 88 -1.62 2.20 4.40
C LEU A 88 -2.39 3.40 3.87
N TYR A 89 -3.32 3.91 4.67
CA TYR A 89 -4.14 5.06 4.29
C TYR A 89 -4.35 6.08 5.39
#